data_ba96a104e4f2a9aa03524fffce309e71
#
_entry.id   ba96a104e4f2a9aa03524fffce309e71
#
_cell.length_a   1.000
_cell.length_b   1.000
_cell.length_c   1.000
_cell.angle_alpha   90.00
_cell.angle_beta   90.00
_cell.angle_gamma   90.00
#
_symmetry.space_group_name_H-M   'P 1'
#
loop_
_entity.id
_entity.type
_entity.pdbx_description
1 polymer ?
#
loop_
_entity_poly.entity_id
_entity_poly.type
_entity_poly.pdbx_seq_one_letter_code
_entity_poly.pdbx_strand_id
1 'polypeptide(L)' 'MTNTDLKTILLEQAYDEIKVICTKFQDESGATDMEVKTLLRELARVWEKDIDEDL' A
#
# COMPACT_ATOMS: atom_id res chain seq x y z
N MET A 1 22.66 9.01 -6.27
CA MET A 1 22.70 7.64 -6.73
C MET A 1 22.31 6.68 -5.65
N THR A 2 23.11 6.60 -4.61
CA THR A 2 22.84 5.65 -3.54
C THR A 2 21.50 5.87 -2.87
N ASN A 3 21.12 7.12 -2.64
CA ASN A 3 19.87 7.41 -1.98
C ASN A 3 18.67 6.94 -2.80
N THR A 4 18.77 7.09 -4.10
CA THR A 4 17.70 6.67 -4.98
C THR A 4 17.57 5.16 -4.96
N ASP A 5 18.69 4.46 -4.98
CA ASP A 5 18.67 3.00 -4.96
C ASP A 5 18.08 2.48 -3.66
N LEU A 6 18.47 3.08 -2.54
CA LEU A 6 17.95 2.66 -1.25
C LEU A 6 16.46 2.88 -1.16
N LYS A 7 16.00 4.03 -1.64
CA LYS A 7 14.58 4.34 -1.62
C LYS A 7 13.78 3.32 -2.44
N THR A 8 14.30 2.97 -3.60
CA THR A 8 13.64 2.00 -4.46
C THR A 8 13.57 0.63 -3.81
N ILE A 9 14.66 0.21 -3.16
CA ILE A 9 14.68 -1.07 -2.48
C ILE A 9 13.65 -1.10 -1.36
N LEU A 10 13.60 -0.04 -0.57
CA LEU A 10 12.65 0.02 0.54
C LEU A 10 11.21 0.08 0.04
N LEU A 11 11.00 0.75 -1.08
CA LEU A 11 9.68 0.80 -1.68
C LEU A 11 9.21 -0.58 -2.11
N GLU A 12 10.11 -1.34 -2.72
CA GLU A 12 9.78 -2.70 -3.15
C GLU A 12 9.49 -3.60 -1.97
N GLN A 13 10.26 -3.45 -0.89
CA GLN A 13 10.01 -4.23 0.31
C GLN A 13 8.64 -3.90 0.90
N ALA A 14 8.31 -2.63 0.96
CA ALA A 14 7.00 -2.22 1.46
C ALA A 14 5.89 -2.77 0.59
N TYR A 15 6.08 -2.74 -0.72
CA TYR A 15 5.10 -3.26 -1.65
C TYR A 15 4.87 -4.75 -1.41
N ASP A 16 5.94 -5.51 -1.25
CA ASP A 16 5.83 -6.95 -1.01
C ASP A 16 5.12 -7.23 0.30
N GLU A 17 5.44 -6.46 1.33
CA GLU A 17 4.81 -6.67 2.64
C GLU A 17 3.32 -6.37 2.58
N ILE A 18 2.95 -5.31 1.87
CA ILE A 18 1.54 -4.97 1.72
C ILE A 18 0.81 -6.08 0.97
N LYS A 19 1.45 -6.64 -0.06
CA LYS A 19 0.84 -7.76 -0.80
C LYS A 19 0.60 -8.95 0.12
N VAL A 20 1.57 -9.27 0.95
CA VAL A 20 1.44 -10.39 1.88
C VAL A 20 0.29 -10.16 2.84
N ILE A 21 0.20 -8.95 3.39
CA ILE A 21 -0.85 -8.61 4.32
C ILE A 21 -2.22 -8.71 3.65
N CYS A 22 -2.33 -8.22 2.43
CA CYS A 22 -3.60 -8.28 1.71
C CYS A 22 -3.99 -9.71 1.40
N THR A 23 -3.04 -10.54 1.00
CA THR A 23 -3.30 -11.94 0.73
C THR A 23 -3.79 -12.64 1.99
N LYS A 24 -3.12 -12.37 3.10
CA LYS A 24 -3.51 -12.96 4.37
C LYS A 24 -4.92 -12.52 4.77
N PHE A 25 -5.23 -11.26 4.55
CA PHE A 25 -6.56 -10.74 4.84
C PHE A 25 -7.61 -11.49 4.02
N GLN A 26 -7.33 -11.72 2.75
CA GLN A 26 -8.26 -12.47 1.90
C GLN A 26 -8.43 -13.91 2.39
N ASP A 27 -7.32 -14.55 2.74
CA ASP A 27 -7.36 -15.95 3.17
C ASP A 27 -8.18 -16.10 4.46
N GLU A 28 -8.01 -15.18 5.38
CA GLU A 28 -8.63 -15.32 6.69
C GLU A 28 -10.08 -14.85 6.70
N SER A 29 -10.42 -13.89 5.86
CA SER A 29 -11.75 -13.30 5.88
C SER A 29 -12.63 -13.72 4.71
N GLY A 30 -12.02 -14.30 3.67
CA GLY A 30 -12.75 -14.61 2.45
C GLY A 30 -13.03 -13.37 1.61
N ALA A 31 -12.29 -12.29 1.83
CA ALA A 31 -12.52 -11.05 1.11
C ALA A 31 -12.24 -11.21 -0.38
N THR A 32 -13.01 -10.50 -1.18
CA THR A 32 -12.82 -10.51 -2.62
C THR A 32 -11.73 -9.53 -3.03
N ASP A 33 -11.30 -9.63 -4.29
CA ASP A 33 -10.34 -8.68 -4.82
C ASP A 33 -10.87 -7.25 -4.73
N MET A 34 -12.16 -7.08 -4.95
CA MET A 34 -12.78 -5.77 -4.87
C MET A 34 -12.66 -5.21 -3.44
N GLU A 35 -12.83 -6.07 -2.46
CA GLU A 35 -12.72 -5.64 -1.07
C GLU A 35 -11.30 -5.26 -0.71
N VAL A 36 -10.32 -5.98 -1.25
CA VAL A 36 -8.92 -5.60 -1.05
C VAL A 36 -8.64 -4.26 -1.70
N LYS A 37 -9.16 -4.06 -2.90
CA LYS A 37 -9.00 -2.78 -3.59
C LYS A 37 -9.57 -1.63 -2.77
N THR A 38 -10.72 -1.87 -2.17
CA THR A 38 -11.36 -0.87 -1.33
C THR A 38 -10.50 -0.56 -0.10
N LEU A 39 -9.94 -1.60 0.52
CA LEU A 39 -9.06 -1.43 1.65
C LEU A 39 -7.88 -0.54 1.30
N LEU A 40 -7.25 -0.82 0.16
CA LEU A 40 -6.09 -0.06 -0.27
C LEU A 40 -6.45 1.38 -0.58
N ARG A 41 -7.62 1.59 -1.16
CA ARG A 41 -8.09 2.94 -1.45
C ARG A 41 -8.30 3.73 -0.16
N GLU A 42 -8.93 3.10 0.82
CA GLU A 42 -9.16 3.77 2.09
C GLU A 42 -7.85 4.10 2.78
N LEU A 43 -6.90 3.19 2.70
CA LEU A 43 -5.60 3.44 3.31
C LEU A 43 -4.91 4.62 2.63
N ALA A 44 -4.99 4.68 1.32
CA ALA A 44 -4.36 5.76 0.56
C ALA A 44 -4.90 7.12 0.94
N ARG A 45 -6.15 7.18 1.38
CA ARG A 45 -6.77 8.45 1.76
C ARG A 45 -6.08 9.10 2.94
N VAL A 46 -5.37 8.32 3.73
CA VAL A 46 -4.63 8.87 4.85
C VAL A 46 -3.64 9.92 4.38
N TRP A 47 -3.08 9.72 3.20
CA TRP A 47 -2.07 10.64 2.67
C TRP A 47 -2.61 11.65 1.67
N GLU A 48 -3.85 11.51 1.26
CA GLU A 48 -4.42 12.40 0.25
C GLU A 48 -4.52 13.84 0.73
N LYS A 49 -4.78 14.01 2.01
CA LYS A 49 -4.90 15.35 2.56
C LYS A 49 -3.60 16.13 2.43
N ASP A 50 -2.50 15.46 2.69
CA ASP A 50 -1.19 16.10 2.60
C ASP A 50 -0.92 16.56 1.18
N ILE A 51 -1.31 15.74 0.23
CA ILE A 51 -1.11 16.08 -1.18
C ILE A 51 -1.91 17.30 -1.55
N ASP A 52 -3.15 17.37 -1.07
CA ASP A 52 -4.02 18.50 -1.37
C ASP A 52 -3.45 19.80 -0.80
N GLU A 53 -2.89 19.73 0.37
CA GLU A 53 -2.35 20.92 1.02
C GLU A 53 -1.16 21.48 0.29
N ASP A 54 -0.40 20.63 -0.34
CA ASP A 54 0.76 21.08 -1.09
C ASP A 54 0.36 21.85 -2.33
N LEU A 55 -0.78 21.61 -2.85
CA LEU A 55 -1.24 22.29 -4.04
C LEU A 55 -1.84 23.64 -3.73
#